data_438226091a0c6239eba100b9d58e234c
#
_entry.id   438226091a0c6239eba100b9d58e234c
#
_cell.length_a   1.000
_cell.length_b   1.000
_cell.length_c   1.000
_cell.angle_alpha   90.00
_cell.angle_beta   90.00
_cell.angle_gamma   90.00
#
_symmetry.space_group_name_H-M   'P 1'
#
loop_
_entity.id
_entity.type
_entity.pdbx_description
1 polymer ?
#
loop_
_entity_poly.entity_id
_entity_poly.type
_entity_poly.pdbx_seq_one_letter_code
_entity_poly.pdbx_strand_id
1 'polypeptide(L)'
;MPTAIKTGRNGKTSYVSDKVFLNIPYDEKFEPLYLAFIAGLCGFGLIPVAVLEIPESERRLDRIFSLIRRCKISFHDLSRVELDRKRPPTPRFNMPFELGLAVAWHRIGDASHDWYVFEAKAHRVQKSLSDLNGTEPYIHRGKPRGVLQQVTNALIRRRHRPSVIELEAILGHLKKAAVEIKRELRTKSLFGSRAFKDLVYVAGIIARKHIASLRQTT
;
A
#
# COMPACT_ATOMS: atom_id res chain seq x y z
N MET A 1 -18.87 -35.69 -44.58
CA MET A 1 -18.76 -35.52 -43.12
C MET A 1 -17.78 -34.38 -42.87
N PRO A 2 -18.23 -33.15 -42.56
CA PRO A 2 -17.30 -32.06 -42.23
C PRO A 2 -17.02 -32.06 -40.73
N THR A 3 -15.74 -31.98 -40.39
CA THR A 3 -15.12 -31.97 -39.09
C THR A 3 -15.47 -30.68 -38.34
N ALA A 4 -15.96 -30.79 -37.12
CA ALA A 4 -16.34 -29.71 -36.25
C ALA A 4 -15.09 -28.90 -35.81
N ILE A 5 -15.10 -27.60 -36.12
CA ILE A 5 -14.13 -26.60 -35.61
C ILE A 5 -14.49 -26.30 -34.18
N LYS A 6 -13.59 -26.64 -33.22
CA LYS A 6 -13.69 -26.21 -31.85
C LYS A 6 -13.36 -24.71 -31.79
N THR A 7 -14.36 -23.90 -31.53
CA THR A 7 -14.20 -22.47 -31.20
C THR A 7 -13.42 -22.32 -29.91
N GLY A 8 -12.24 -21.70 -30.00
CA GLY A 8 -11.39 -21.37 -28.87
C GLY A 8 -12.08 -20.37 -27.92
N ARG A 9 -12.06 -20.67 -26.64
CA ARG A 9 -12.41 -19.76 -25.56
C ARG A 9 -11.53 -18.51 -25.66
N ASN A 10 -12.17 -17.36 -25.77
CA ASN A 10 -11.55 -16.05 -25.68
C ASN A 10 -10.75 -15.94 -24.38
N GLY A 11 -9.45 -16.12 -24.46
CA GLY A 11 -8.52 -15.81 -23.40
C GLY A 11 -8.47 -14.30 -23.18
N LYS A 12 -9.30 -13.77 -22.28
CA LYS A 12 -9.05 -12.47 -21.68
C LYS A 12 -7.74 -12.61 -20.93
N THR A 13 -6.66 -12.10 -21.50
CA THR A 13 -5.42 -11.82 -20.77
C THR A 13 -5.80 -10.85 -19.64
N SER A 14 -6.00 -11.38 -18.44
CA SER A 14 -6.23 -10.54 -17.27
C SER A 14 -4.91 -9.82 -16.99
N TYR A 15 -4.80 -8.56 -17.40
CA TYR A 15 -3.73 -7.70 -16.95
C TYR A 15 -3.75 -7.70 -15.43
N VAL A 16 -2.75 -8.32 -14.81
CA VAL A 16 -2.59 -8.31 -13.37
C VAL A 16 -2.43 -6.84 -12.98
N SER A 17 -3.38 -6.29 -12.26
CA SER A 17 -3.29 -4.91 -11.79
C SER A 17 -2.07 -4.79 -10.85
N ASP A 18 -1.08 -4.00 -11.24
CA ASP A 18 0.09 -3.68 -10.40
C ASP A 18 -0.27 -2.68 -9.29
N LYS A 19 -1.54 -2.29 -9.18
CA LYS A 19 -2.03 -1.36 -8.16
C LYS A 19 -2.22 -2.05 -6.83
N VAL A 20 -1.79 -1.37 -5.76
CA VAL A 20 -1.96 -1.80 -4.37
C VAL A 20 -2.74 -0.73 -3.61
N PHE A 21 -3.87 -1.09 -3.03
CA PHE A 21 -4.60 -0.19 -2.15
C PHE A 21 -3.85 -0.02 -0.84
N LEU A 22 -3.49 1.21 -0.51
CA LEU A 22 -2.73 1.57 0.67
C LEU A 22 -3.63 2.30 1.67
N ASN A 23 -4.06 1.58 2.70
CA ASN A 23 -4.86 2.10 3.82
C ASN A 23 -3.96 2.26 5.04
N ILE A 24 -3.46 3.46 5.25
CA ILE A 24 -2.51 3.81 6.30
C ILE A 24 -2.87 5.13 6.97
N PRO A 25 -2.35 5.43 8.16
CA PRO A 25 -2.55 6.72 8.80
C PRO A 25 -1.96 7.89 7.98
N TYR A 26 -2.72 8.98 7.89
CA TYR A 26 -2.28 10.23 7.24
C TYR A 26 -2.08 11.31 8.31
N ASP A 27 -0.96 11.23 9.02
CA ASP A 27 -0.54 12.21 10.01
C ASP A 27 0.99 12.41 9.99
N GLU A 28 1.46 13.58 10.45
CA GLU A 28 2.87 13.95 10.39
C GLU A 28 3.80 12.94 11.08
N LYS A 29 3.34 12.32 12.17
CA LYS A 29 4.14 11.30 12.89
C LYS A 29 4.29 10.01 12.09
N PHE A 30 3.36 9.76 11.17
CA PHE A 30 3.39 8.60 10.30
C PHE A 30 4.15 8.86 8.98
N GLU A 31 4.47 10.10 8.65
CA GLU A 31 5.12 10.48 7.38
C GLU A 31 6.38 9.63 7.05
N PRO A 32 7.30 9.34 7.98
CA PRO A 32 8.45 8.49 7.68
C PRO A 32 8.07 7.06 7.25
N LEU A 33 7.01 6.49 7.84
CA LEU A 33 6.50 5.17 7.48
C LEU A 33 5.73 5.20 6.16
N TYR A 34 4.95 6.26 5.93
CA TYR A 34 4.27 6.53 4.67
C TYR A 34 5.23 6.53 3.48
N LEU A 35 6.34 7.25 3.58
CA LEU A 35 7.39 7.24 2.55
C LEU A 35 8.01 5.86 2.38
N ALA A 36 8.18 5.09 3.46
CA ALA A 36 8.71 3.74 3.39
C ALA A 36 7.75 2.76 2.69
N PHE A 37 6.43 2.85 2.93
CA PHE A 37 5.44 2.08 2.19
C PHE A 37 5.49 2.39 0.69
N ILE A 38 5.52 3.68 0.32
CA ILE A 38 5.60 4.09 -1.09
C ILE A 38 6.90 3.55 -1.73
N ALA A 39 8.05 3.79 -1.09
CA ALA A 39 9.35 3.31 -1.59
C ALA A 39 9.39 1.79 -1.72
N GLY A 40 8.90 1.07 -0.71
CA GLY A 40 8.83 -0.38 -0.71
C GLY A 40 7.98 -0.91 -1.86
N LEU A 41 6.74 -0.45 -2.00
CA LEU A 41 5.84 -0.90 -3.05
C LEU A 41 6.38 -0.57 -4.45
N CYS A 42 6.86 0.66 -4.67
CA CYS A 42 7.46 1.06 -5.95
C CYS A 42 8.73 0.26 -6.26
N GLY A 43 9.54 -0.11 -5.24
CA GLY A 43 10.70 -0.98 -5.39
C GLY A 43 10.33 -2.38 -5.91
N PHE A 44 9.17 -2.90 -5.55
CA PHE A 44 8.60 -4.13 -6.12
C PHE A 44 7.94 -3.93 -7.49
N GLY A 45 7.98 -2.73 -8.08
CA GLY A 45 7.31 -2.41 -9.34
C GLY A 45 5.80 -2.25 -9.20
N LEU A 46 5.29 -2.06 -7.97
CA LEU A 46 3.88 -1.88 -7.69
C LEU A 46 3.52 -0.39 -7.63
N ILE A 47 2.26 -0.08 -7.87
CA ILE A 47 1.74 1.28 -7.88
C ILE A 47 0.80 1.46 -6.68
N PRO A 48 1.24 2.12 -5.60
CA PRO A 48 0.36 2.43 -4.48
C PRO A 48 -0.75 3.37 -4.94
N VAL A 49 -1.99 3.07 -4.53
CA VAL A 49 -3.15 3.94 -4.67
C VAL A 49 -3.81 4.13 -3.31
N ALA A 50 -4.30 5.32 -3.04
CA ALA A 50 -4.80 5.68 -1.73
C ALA A 50 -6.07 6.54 -1.82
N VAL A 51 -6.81 6.62 -0.73
CA VAL A 51 -8.01 7.47 -0.62
C VAL A 51 -7.69 8.95 -0.85
N LEU A 52 -6.43 9.34 -0.71
CA LEU A 52 -5.95 10.69 -0.98
C LEU A 52 -6.14 11.16 -2.44
N GLU A 53 -6.19 10.23 -3.40
CA GLU A 53 -6.32 10.58 -4.83
C GLU A 53 -7.72 11.01 -5.25
N ILE A 54 -8.62 10.98 -4.34
CA ILE A 54 -10.04 11.03 -4.60
C ILE A 54 -10.59 12.46 -4.54
N PRO A 55 -11.29 13.00 -5.60
CA PRO A 55 -12.02 14.25 -5.52
C PRO A 55 -13.09 14.20 -4.41
N GLU A 56 -13.33 15.31 -3.73
CA GLU A 56 -14.27 15.40 -2.59
C GLU A 56 -15.76 15.21 -3.00
N SER A 57 -16.03 15.23 -4.32
CA SER A 57 -17.40 15.18 -4.87
C SER A 57 -18.08 13.82 -4.82
N GLU A 58 -17.34 12.74 -4.60
CA GLU A 58 -17.94 11.40 -4.48
C GLU A 58 -18.06 10.97 -3.02
N ARG A 59 -19.00 10.10 -2.71
CA ARG A 59 -19.11 9.50 -1.38
C ARG A 59 -17.85 8.71 -1.06
N ARG A 60 -17.18 9.04 0.04
CA ARG A 60 -15.90 8.42 0.43
C ARG A 60 -15.97 6.89 0.46
N LEU A 61 -17.08 6.32 0.92
CA LEU A 61 -17.25 4.88 1.02
C LEU A 61 -17.25 4.20 -0.36
N ASP A 62 -18.01 4.74 -1.32
CA ASP A 62 -18.12 4.17 -2.68
C ASP A 62 -16.75 4.11 -3.36
N ARG A 63 -15.90 5.05 -3.02
CA ARG A 63 -14.55 5.19 -3.55
C ARG A 63 -13.55 4.26 -2.90
N ILE A 64 -13.62 4.05 -1.59
CA ILE A 64 -12.87 3.01 -0.90
C ILE A 64 -13.18 1.66 -1.54
N PHE A 65 -14.46 1.34 -1.74
CA PHE A 65 -14.88 0.14 -2.44
C PHE A 65 -14.33 0.05 -3.86
N SER A 66 -14.39 1.14 -4.62
CA SER A 66 -13.84 1.18 -5.98
C SER A 66 -12.33 0.93 -6.00
N LEU A 67 -11.59 1.47 -5.03
CA LEU A 67 -10.14 1.21 -4.90
C LEU A 67 -9.85 -0.25 -4.56
N ILE A 68 -10.54 -0.83 -3.59
CA ILE A 68 -10.40 -2.25 -3.20
C ILE A 68 -10.68 -3.14 -4.41
N ARG A 69 -11.77 -2.91 -5.15
CA ARG A 69 -12.15 -3.70 -6.33
C ARG A 69 -11.13 -3.65 -7.48
N ARG A 70 -10.46 -2.51 -7.65
CA ARG A 70 -9.47 -2.29 -8.71
C ARG A 70 -8.08 -2.84 -8.38
N CYS A 71 -7.83 -3.15 -7.11
CA CYS A 71 -6.56 -3.64 -6.63
C CYS A 71 -6.64 -5.13 -6.34
N LYS A 72 -5.62 -5.89 -6.71
CA LYS A 72 -5.48 -7.29 -6.30
C LYS A 72 -4.86 -7.45 -4.92
N ILE A 73 -4.32 -6.37 -4.40
CA ILE A 73 -3.62 -6.36 -3.12
C ILE A 73 -4.03 -5.11 -2.36
N SER A 74 -4.21 -5.25 -1.04
CA SER A 74 -4.34 -4.12 -0.12
C SER A 74 -3.43 -4.28 1.09
N PHE A 75 -2.86 -3.15 1.52
CA PHE A 75 -2.03 -3.03 2.71
C PHE A 75 -2.74 -2.14 3.71
N HIS A 76 -2.91 -2.63 4.94
CA HIS A 76 -3.65 -1.97 5.99
C HIS A 76 -2.76 -1.81 7.22
N ASP A 77 -2.39 -0.59 7.56
CA ASP A 77 -1.62 -0.29 8.77
C ASP A 77 -2.56 0.12 9.91
N LEU A 78 -2.57 -0.67 10.97
CA LEU A 78 -3.42 -0.48 12.15
C LEU A 78 -2.68 0.15 13.33
N SER A 79 -1.53 0.78 13.09
CA SER A 79 -0.67 1.30 14.17
C SER A 79 -1.26 2.49 14.94
N ARG A 80 -2.32 3.12 14.42
CA ARG A 80 -2.96 4.31 15.02
C ARG A 80 -4.29 3.99 15.67
N VAL A 81 -4.25 3.25 16.77
CA VAL A 81 -5.41 2.87 17.57
C VAL A 81 -5.54 3.64 18.88
N GLU A 82 -4.59 4.54 19.20
CA GLU A 82 -4.66 5.37 20.39
C GLU A 82 -5.79 6.39 20.28
N LEU A 83 -6.36 6.77 21.42
CA LEU A 83 -7.31 7.86 21.51
C LEU A 83 -6.66 9.17 21.03
N ASP A 84 -7.41 9.97 20.31
CA ASP A 84 -6.96 11.31 19.97
C ASP A 84 -7.08 12.23 21.21
N ARG A 85 -6.49 13.43 21.13
CA ARG A 85 -6.52 14.42 22.21
C ARG A 85 -7.73 15.35 22.14
N LYS A 86 -8.62 15.17 21.16
CA LYS A 86 -9.84 15.97 21.02
C LYS A 86 -10.91 15.45 21.98
N ARG A 87 -11.88 16.27 22.31
CA ARG A 87 -13.01 15.87 23.15
C ARG A 87 -14.23 15.56 22.29
N PRO A 88 -14.91 14.41 22.50
CA PRO A 88 -14.50 13.27 23.32
C PRO A 88 -13.30 12.54 22.70
N PRO A 89 -12.34 12.03 23.51
CA PRO A 89 -11.23 11.26 22.99
C PRO A 89 -11.74 10.02 22.25
N THR A 90 -11.35 9.88 20.98
CA THR A 90 -11.90 8.82 20.11
C THR A 90 -10.78 8.12 19.35
N PRO A 91 -10.77 6.78 19.28
CA PRO A 91 -9.82 6.05 18.46
C PRO A 91 -10.18 6.19 16.98
N ARG A 92 -9.21 6.00 16.11
CA ARG A 92 -9.43 6.03 14.66
C ARG A 92 -9.91 4.67 14.17
N PHE A 93 -11.20 4.55 13.90
CA PHE A 93 -11.80 3.31 13.38
C PHE A 93 -11.72 3.16 11.85
N ASN A 94 -11.28 4.18 11.11
CA ASN A 94 -11.26 4.14 9.65
C ASN A 94 -10.40 2.99 9.11
N MET A 95 -9.18 2.79 9.63
CA MET A 95 -8.28 1.73 9.15
C MET A 95 -8.86 0.34 9.36
N PRO A 96 -9.35 -0.03 10.57
CA PRO A 96 -10.02 -1.31 10.79
C PRO A 96 -11.28 -1.48 9.94
N PHE A 97 -12.08 -0.43 9.76
CA PHE A 97 -13.27 -0.47 8.91
C PHE A 97 -12.93 -0.77 7.45
N GLU A 98 -11.95 -0.06 6.88
CA GLU A 98 -11.49 -0.28 5.50
C GLU A 98 -10.86 -1.66 5.32
N LEU A 99 -10.16 -2.19 6.34
CA LEU A 99 -9.69 -3.57 6.35
C LEU A 99 -10.86 -4.56 6.31
N GLY A 100 -11.91 -4.33 7.11
CA GLY A 100 -13.11 -5.17 7.10
C GLY A 100 -13.75 -5.26 5.72
N LEU A 101 -13.79 -4.14 4.97
CA LEU A 101 -14.28 -4.11 3.59
C LEU A 101 -13.40 -4.95 2.65
N ALA A 102 -12.08 -4.89 2.79
CA ALA A 102 -11.15 -5.69 1.98
C ALA A 102 -11.27 -7.19 2.29
N VAL A 103 -11.41 -7.55 3.57
CA VAL A 103 -11.65 -8.93 4.02
C VAL A 103 -12.97 -9.47 3.46
N ALA A 104 -14.04 -8.67 3.55
CA ALA A 104 -15.35 -9.05 2.99
C ALA A 104 -15.27 -9.23 1.47
N TRP A 105 -14.59 -8.33 0.77
CA TRP A 105 -14.36 -8.44 -0.67
C TRP A 105 -13.59 -9.71 -1.06
N HIS A 106 -12.52 -10.04 -0.31
CA HIS A 106 -11.77 -11.30 -0.50
C HIS A 106 -12.66 -12.55 -0.33
N ARG A 107 -13.61 -12.52 0.63
CA ARG A 107 -14.48 -13.66 0.94
C ARG A 107 -15.61 -13.86 -0.08
N ILE A 108 -16.17 -12.77 -0.60
CA ILE A 108 -17.35 -12.77 -1.50
C ILE A 108 -16.89 -12.84 -2.97
N GLY A 109 -15.74 -12.25 -3.31
CA GLY A 109 -15.20 -12.25 -4.66
C GLY A 109 -14.51 -13.56 -5.01
N ASP A 110 -14.08 -13.69 -6.29
CA ASP A 110 -13.36 -14.86 -6.82
C ASP A 110 -11.93 -15.05 -6.22
N ALA A 111 -11.74 -14.80 -4.94
CA ALA A 111 -10.49 -14.95 -4.16
C ALA A 111 -9.26 -14.27 -4.79
N SER A 112 -9.46 -13.26 -5.64
CA SER A 112 -8.37 -12.59 -6.37
C SER A 112 -7.80 -11.36 -5.66
N HIS A 113 -8.20 -11.09 -4.41
CA HIS A 113 -7.76 -9.94 -3.63
C HIS A 113 -7.03 -10.38 -2.37
N ASP A 114 -5.71 -10.16 -2.31
CA ASP A 114 -4.90 -10.41 -1.11
C ASP A 114 -4.90 -9.17 -0.21
N TRP A 115 -4.98 -9.36 1.08
CA TRP A 115 -4.91 -8.30 2.06
C TRP A 115 -3.85 -8.59 3.13
N TYR A 116 -3.11 -7.57 3.53
CA TYR A 116 -2.01 -7.67 4.48
C TYR A 116 -2.17 -6.64 5.59
N VAL A 117 -2.04 -7.09 6.84
CA VAL A 117 -2.14 -6.24 8.03
C VAL A 117 -0.75 -5.90 8.53
N PHE A 118 -0.50 -4.61 8.73
CA PHE A 118 0.73 -4.08 9.31
C PHE A 118 0.44 -3.45 10.67
N GLU A 119 1.40 -3.54 11.56
CA GLU A 119 1.27 -3.02 12.91
C GLU A 119 2.64 -2.62 13.51
N ALA A 120 2.63 -1.61 14.38
CA ALA A 120 3.84 -1.21 15.11
C ALA A 120 4.14 -2.11 16.32
N LYS A 121 3.11 -2.66 16.97
CA LYS A 121 3.24 -3.44 18.21
C LYS A 121 2.69 -4.84 18.03
N ALA A 122 3.48 -5.84 18.42
CA ALA A 122 3.03 -7.24 18.43
C ALA A 122 1.81 -7.42 19.34
N HIS A 123 0.97 -8.40 19.00
CA HIS A 123 -0.23 -8.83 19.74
C HIS A 123 -1.33 -7.78 19.93
N ARG A 124 -1.18 -6.56 19.39
CA ARG A 124 -2.18 -5.50 19.56
C ARG A 124 -3.40 -5.72 18.68
N VAL A 125 -3.22 -6.23 17.46
CA VAL A 125 -4.34 -6.55 16.55
C VAL A 125 -5.22 -7.63 17.16
N GLN A 126 -4.65 -8.70 17.67
CA GLN A 126 -5.41 -9.81 18.28
C GLN A 126 -6.23 -9.34 19.49
N LYS A 127 -5.72 -8.36 20.26
CA LYS A 127 -6.43 -7.77 21.39
C LYS A 127 -7.58 -6.86 20.96
N SER A 128 -7.42 -6.10 19.87
CA SER A 128 -8.40 -5.08 19.43
C SER A 128 -9.37 -5.58 18.37
N LEU A 129 -9.01 -6.61 17.62
CA LEU A 129 -9.79 -7.22 16.52
C LEU A 129 -9.71 -8.75 16.64
N SER A 130 -10.32 -9.30 17.69
CA SER A 130 -10.28 -10.74 18.01
C SER A 130 -10.79 -11.63 16.88
N ASP A 131 -11.72 -11.12 16.05
CA ASP A 131 -12.27 -11.85 14.90
C ASP A 131 -11.25 -12.08 13.77
N LEU A 132 -10.11 -11.40 13.81
CA LEU A 132 -8.96 -11.62 12.93
C LEU A 132 -7.92 -12.58 13.54
N ASN A 133 -8.25 -13.30 14.63
CA ASN A 133 -7.37 -14.31 15.18
C ASN A 133 -7.02 -15.36 14.12
N GLY A 134 -5.72 -15.72 14.07
CA GLY A 134 -5.17 -16.55 12.99
C GLY A 134 -4.55 -15.75 11.84
N THR A 135 -4.72 -14.42 11.83
CA THR A 135 -3.98 -13.52 10.93
C THR A 135 -2.73 -13.02 11.64
N GLU A 136 -1.57 -13.28 11.06
CA GLU A 136 -0.28 -12.78 11.58
C GLU A 136 0.01 -11.39 11.00
N PRO A 137 -0.04 -10.31 11.80
CA PRO A 137 0.31 -8.98 11.34
C PRO A 137 1.81 -8.84 11.07
N TYR A 138 2.16 -8.05 10.08
CA TYR A 138 3.53 -7.68 9.75
C TYR A 138 4.01 -6.56 10.68
N ILE A 139 4.86 -6.92 11.66
CA ILE A 139 5.27 -6.01 12.76
C ILE A 139 6.49 -5.18 12.37
N HIS A 140 6.30 -3.89 12.07
CA HIS A 140 7.36 -2.96 11.63
C HIS A 140 7.99 -2.15 12.77
N ARG A 141 7.48 -2.25 14.01
CA ARG A 141 8.03 -1.58 15.23
C ARG A 141 8.12 -0.06 15.12
N GLY A 142 7.27 0.58 14.31
CA GLY A 142 7.29 2.02 14.09
C GLY A 142 8.54 2.56 13.38
N LYS A 143 9.29 1.71 12.67
CA LYS A 143 10.54 2.08 12.00
C LYS A 143 10.41 1.97 10.49
N PRO A 144 10.89 2.96 9.68
CA PRO A 144 10.87 2.88 8.23
C PRO A 144 11.54 1.62 7.66
N ARG A 145 12.73 1.25 8.18
CA ARG A 145 13.42 -0.01 7.81
C ARG A 145 12.55 -1.23 8.14
N GLY A 146 11.83 -1.19 9.27
CA GLY A 146 10.88 -2.24 9.65
C GLY A 146 9.76 -2.37 8.63
N VAL A 147 9.20 -1.26 8.13
CA VAL A 147 8.20 -1.28 7.06
C VAL A 147 8.77 -1.94 5.81
N LEU A 148 9.96 -1.54 5.34
CA LEU A 148 10.60 -2.13 4.16
C LEU A 148 10.80 -3.64 4.32
N GLN A 149 11.28 -4.09 5.48
CA GLN A 149 11.43 -5.51 5.79
C GLN A 149 10.09 -6.25 5.72
N GLN A 150 9.03 -5.67 6.31
CA GLN A 150 7.73 -6.32 6.33
C GLN A 150 7.03 -6.30 4.96
N VAL A 151 7.23 -5.26 4.16
CA VAL A 151 6.80 -5.24 2.75
C VAL A 151 7.47 -6.37 1.97
N THR A 152 8.78 -6.58 2.17
CA THR A 152 9.53 -7.68 1.54
C THR A 152 8.96 -9.05 1.96
N ASN A 153 8.66 -9.23 3.25
CA ASN A 153 8.06 -10.47 3.76
C ASN A 153 6.66 -10.72 3.17
N ALA A 154 5.81 -9.68 3.12
CA ALA A 154 4.46 -9.77 2.56
C ALA A 154 4.46 -10.12 1.07
N LEU A 155 5.43 -9.62 0.32
CA LEU A 155 5.54 -9.80 -1.13
C LEU A 155 6.53 -10.89 -1.55
N ILE A 156 6.88 -11.82 -0.64
CA ILE A 156 7.90 -12.85 -0.87
C ILE A 156 7.61 -13.77 -2.08
N ARG A 157 6.36 -13.90 -2.47
CA ARG A 157 5.95 -14.70 -3.64
C ARG A 157 6.11 -13.97 -4.98
N ARG A 158 6.47 -12.68 -4.97
CA ARG A 158 6.70 -11.93 -6.21
C ARG A 158 7.98 -12.37 -6.90
N ARG A 159 7.98 -12.36 -8.23
CA ARG A 159 9.14 -12.73 -9.05
C ARG A 159 10.33 -11.79 -8.83
N HIS A 160 10.07 -10.48 -8.84
CA HIS A 160 11.06 -9.46 -8.51
C HIS A 160 11.02 -9.20 -7.01
N ARG A 161 12.16 -9.37 -6.35
CA ARG A 161 12.31 -9.28 -4.88
C ARG A 161 13.54 -8.45 -4.53
N PRO A 162 13.38 -7.13 -4.43
CA PRO A 162 14.47 -6.26 -4.00
C PRO A 162 14.86 -6.57 -2.55
N SER A 163 16.14 -6.45 -2.25
CA SER A 163 16.64 -6.52 -0.89
C SER A 163 16.21 -5.29 -0.07
N VAL A 164 16.23 -5.41 1.25
CA VAL A 164 15.93 -4.26 2.13
C VAL A 164 16.92 -3.11 1.92
N ILE A 165 18.19 -3.41 1.60
CA ILE A 165 19.23 -2.40 1.31
C ILE A 165 18.86 -1.60 0.06
N GLU A 166 18.42 -2.27 -1.00
CA GLU A 166 17.96 -1.60 -2.24
C GLU A 166 16.74 -0.72 -1.97
N LEU A 167 15.79 -1.21 -1.17
CA LEU A 167 14.62 -0.42 -0.78
C LEU A 167 14.99 0.79 0.10
N GLU A 168 16.00 0.67 0.96
CA GLU A 168 16.52 1.80 1.75
C GLU A 168 17.18 2.86 0.85
N ALA A 169 17.89 2.46 -0.20
CA ALA A 169 18.45 3.40 -1.17
C ALA A 169 17.32 4.17 -1.90
N ILE A 170 16.28 3.46 -2.36
CA ILE A 170 15.10 4.09 -2.96
C ILE A 170 14.43 5.06 -1.98
N LEU A 171 14.25 4.65 -0.73
CA LEU A 171 13.68 5.51 0.32
C LEU A 171 14.54 6.76 0.58
N GLY A 172 15.87 6.62 0.57
CA GLY A 172 16.79 7.74 0.74
C GLY A 172 16.61 8.80 -0.35
N HIS A 173 16.49 8.41 -1.60
CA HIS A 173 16.21 9.32 -2.72
C HIS A 173 14.79 9.91 -2.63
N LEU A 174 13.78 9.10 -2.28
CA LEU A 174 12.41 9.57 -2.14
C LEU A 174 12.26 10.62 -1.03
N LYS A 175 12.99 10.48 0.09
CA LYS A 175 13.01 11.50 1.15
C LYS A 175 13.51 12.86 0.66
N LYS A 176 14.56 12.87 -0.18
CA LYS A 176 15.05 14.11 -0.80
C LYS A 176 14.00 14.72 -1.73
N ALA A 177 13.39 13.89 -2.59
CA ALA A 177 12.32 14.35 -3.47
C ALA A 177 11.09 14.87 -2.70
N ALA A 178 10.76 14.27 -1.55
CA ALA A 178 9.66 14.72 -0.70
C ALA A 178 9.84 16.15 -0.17
N VAL A 179 11.09 16.55 0.13
CA VAL A 179 11.41 17.93 0.52
C VAL A 179 11.14 18.90 -0.64
N GLU A 180 11.57 18.54 -1.86
CA GLU A 180 11.34 19.35 -3.06
C GLU A 180 9.85 19.45 -3.39
N ILE A 181 9.10 18.35 -3.33
CA ILE A 181 7.65 18.34 -3.52
C ILE A 181 6.95 19.27 -2.53
N LYS A 182 7.33 19.24 -1.24
CA LYS A 182 6.79 20.19 -0.24
C LYS A 182 7.06 21.64 -0.62
N ARG A 183 8.26 21.91 -1.10
CA ARG A 183 8.68 23.26 -1.51
C ARG A 183 7.90 23.75 -2.74
N GLU A 184 7.81 22.92 -3.78
CA GLU A 184 7.11 23.25 -5.02
C GLU A 184 5.61 23.44 -4.82
N LEU A 185 4.98 22.58 -4.00
CA LEU A 185 3.57 22.66 -3.68
C LEU A 185 3.25 23.71 -2.59
N ARG A 186 4.28 24.36 -2.02
CA ARG A 186 4.15 25.31 -0.89
C ARG A 186 3.32 24.72 0.26
N THR A 187 3.55 23.46 0.59
CA THR A 187 2.82 22.72 1.63
C THR A 187 3.74 22.16 2.71
N LYS A 188 3.24 22.07 3.92
CA LYS A 188 3.93 21.35 5.01
C LYS A 188 3.61 19.86 5.04
N SER A 189 2.52 19.45 4.36
CA SER A 189 2.00 18.07 4.42
C SER A 189 2.14 17.36 3.07
N LEU A 190 2.50 16.09 3.10
CA LEU A 190 2.54 15.19 1.95
C LEU A 190 1.22 14.41 1.75
N PHE A 191 0.21 14.66 2.59
CA PHE A 191 -1.06 13.91 2.60
C PHE A 191 -2.14 14.56 1.73
N GLY A 192 -1.75 15.34 0.73
CA GLY A 192 -2.65 15.85 -0.30
C GLY A 192 -2.62 14.99 -1.56
N SER A 193 -3.69 15.03 -2.35
CA SER A 193 -3.84 14.26 -3.59
C SER A 193 -2.66 14.46 -4.55
N ARG A 194 -2.27 15.73 -4.79
CA ARG A 194 -1.16 16.05 -5.69
C ARG A 194 0.17 15.55 -5.15
N ALA A 195 0.48 15.83 -3.88
CA ALA A 195 1.72 15.37 -3.26
C ALA A 195 1.85 13.84 -3.29
N PHE A 196 0.76 13.11 -3.03
CA PHE A 196 0.76 11.65 -3.13
C PHE A 196 1.08 11.16 -4.55
N LYS A 197 0.43 11.73 -5.57
CA LYS A 197 0.68 11.35 -6.98
C LYS A 197 2.11 11.64 -7.38
N ASP A 198 2.65 12.80 -7.01
CA ASP A 198 4.03 13.19 -7.30
C ASP A 198 5.02 12.25 -6.61
N LEU A 199 4.79 11.90 -5.33
CA LEU A 199 5.61 10.91 -4.60
C LEU A 199 5.61 9.54 -5.26
N VAL A 200 4.44 9.01 -5.64
CA VAL A 200 4.33 7.70 -6.30
C VAL A 200 5.02 7.71 -7.65
N TYR A 201 4.83 8.78 -8.44
CA TYR A 201 5.48 8.94 -9.74
C TYR A 201 7.01 8.96 -9.61
N VAL A 202 7.52 9.82 -8.72
CA VAL A 202 8.98 9.96 -8.49
C VAL A 202 9.57 8.66 -7.92
N ALA A 203 8.91 8.02 -6.96
CA ALA A 203 9.35 6.74 -6.41
C ALA A 203 9.43 5.65 -7.49
N GLY A 204 8.46 5.61 -8.41
CA GLY A 204 8.48 4.69 -9.55
C GLY A 204 9.64 4.94 -10.51
N ILE A 205 10.02 6.21 -10.77
CA ILE A 205 11.20 6.55 -11.57
C ILE A 205 12.49 6.10 -10.86
N ILE A 206 12.63 6.44 -9.58
CA ILE A 206 13.81 6.06 -8.77
C ILE A 206 13.99 4.55 -8.76
N ALA A 207 12.91 3.80 -8.51
CA ALA A 207 12.93 2.34 -8.47
C ALA A 207 13.38 1.75 -9.82
N ARG A 208 12.81 2.22 -10.94
CA ARG A 208 13.22 1.74 -12.28
C ARG A 208 14.68 2.02 -12.60
N LYS A 209 15.18 3.22 -12.27
CA LYS A 209 16.60 3.57 -12.46
C LYS A 209 17.51 2.67 -11.62
N HIS A 210 17.14 2.41 -10.37
CA HIS A 210 17.90 1.53 -9.48
C HIS A 210 17.97 0.09 -10.01
N ILE A 211 16.85 -0.45 -10.47
CA ILE A 211 16.80 -1.80 -11.06
C ILE A 211 17.63 -1.87 -12.36
N ALA A 212 17.58 -0.83 -13.18
CA ALA A 212 18.39 -0.78 -14.42
C ALA A 212 19.88 -0.75 -14.15
N SER A 213 20.35 0.01 -13.14
CA SER A 213 21.77 0.08 -12.77
C SER A 213 22.32 -1.25 -12.27
N LEU A 214 21.52 -2.01 -11.51
CA LEU A 214 21.93 -3.35 -11.02
C LEU A 214 22.12 -4.35 -12.15
N ARG A 215 21.30 -4.28 -13.21
CA ARG A 215 21.40 -5.18 -14.38
C ARG A 215 22.63 -4.89 -15.27
N GLN A 216 23.21 -3.71 -15.17
CA GLN A 216 24.43 -3.34 -15.93
C GLN A 216 25.71 -3.76 -15.21
N THR A 217 25.61 -4.13 -13.93
CA THR A 217 26.77 -4.50 -13.08
C THR A 217 26.89 -6.02 -12.91
N THR A 218 25.94 -6.78 -13.46
CA THR A 218 25.91 -8.26 -13.50
C THR A 218 26.15 -8.77 -14.91
#